data_a5c5d3f4e8ad08746fc40ac5a42edac8
#
_entry.id   a5c5d3f4e8ad08746fc40ac5a42edac8
#
_cell.length_a   1.000
_cell.length_b   1.000
_cell.length_c   1.000
_cell.angle_alpha   90.00
_cell.angle_beta   90.00
_cell.angle_gamma   90.00
#
_symmetry.space_group_name_H-M   'P 1'
#
loop_
_entity.id
_entity.type
_entity.pdbx_description
1 polymer ?
#
loop_
_entity_poly.entity_id
_entity_poly.type
_entity_poly.pdbx_seq_one_letter_code
_entity_poly.pdbx_strand_id
1 'polypeptide(L)'
;MSGPVKVDVLVVGSGATGLSAAVTAAMHGASVMVAEKASVLGGTSAWSGGWLWIPRNPLARAEGIDEAADAPLTYLQHEMGGEAADIRLQTFLRYGPEMVEFFHQRTAVQFLSGSAMPDFHPSPGAANGGRSVTAQPYDGRLLGDWLHRLRPPLETISLGGMGIAGGADMAHFFNATRSPRSALYAARRLLRHGWQRLRAGRGQHLVNGNALVARLLRSALDAGVRFQLNAPVVRLLQGPPGVSGAVLRSDGGEIHVEAGAVVLACGGFPHDRQRLAQVVPHAAEGYGHFSAAPPDNQGEGIRLGESVGGQFDTSLRHPLAWAPVSRVTLASGQQLMFPHLVERAKPGVIAVLPNGKRFVNEADSYHDFIAALLAATPAGDTPQAWLLADRRALRRYGLGHARPFPFTPTAWLRTGYLQRGNTLAELAKQCAIDANALAETVERFNHFASAGEDVDFHRGASAYNRAQGDHQVTLGPLREGPFYAVRILPGSLGTFSGLQTDEHARVLDEQQLPIPGLYAIGNDMSSVMRGYYPSGGITLGPAMTFGYLVGKGLTKKTNINNNIT
;
A
#
# COMPACT_ATOMS: atom_id res chain seq x y z
N MET A 1 7.97 36.67 -19.32
CA MET A 1 7.40 35.78 -18.25
C MET A 1 5.95 35.59 -18.60
N SER A 2 5.53 34.34 -18.82
CA SER A 2 4.10 34.02 -18.97
C SER A 2 3.40 34.31 -17.63
N GLY A 3 2.23 34.93 -17.65
CA GLY A 3 1.45 35.22 -16.44
C GLY A 3 1.13 33.95 -15.64
N PRO A 4 0.61 34.09 -14.39
CA PRO A 4 0.30 32.95 -13.53
C PRO A 4 -0.71 32.02 -14.20
N VAL A 5 -0.52 30.70 -14.01
CA VAL A 5 -1.50 29.70 -14.43
C VAL A 5 -2.68 29.74 -13.46
N LYS A 6 -3.91 29.86 -13.98
CA LYS A 6 -5.12 29.88 -13.14
C LYS A 6 -5.90 28.57 -13.25
N VAL A 7 -6.33 28.04 -12.10
CA VAL A 7 -7.20 26.86 -11.99
C VAL A 7 -8.15 27.01 -10.80
N ASP A 8 -9.24 26.27 -10.81
CA ASP A 8 -10.11 26.17 -9.63
C ASP A 8 -9.46 25.31 -8.55
N VAL A 9 -8.82 24.20 -8.96
CA VAL A 9 -8.20 23.22 -8.04
C VAL A 9 -6.79 22.85 -8.51
N LEU A 10 -5.81 22.99 -7.62
CA LEU A 10 -4.48 22.42 -7.76
C LEU A 10 -4.35 21.19 -6.88
N VAL A 11 -4.12 20.03 -7.47
CA VAL A 11 -3.83 18.77 -6.75
C VAL A 11 -2.34 18.52 -6.77
N VAL A 12 -1.73 18.32 -5.61
CA VAL A 12 -0.30 18.06 -5.44
C VAL A 12 -0.07 16.57 -5.19
N GLY A 13 0.40 15.86 -6.20
CA GLY A 13 0.62 14.41 -6.21
C GLY A 13 -0.39 13.66 -7.07
N SER A 14 0.11 12.65 -7.79
CA SER A 14 -0.61 11.88 -8.82
C SER A 14 -0.89 10.44 -8.42
N GLY A 15 -0.86 10.11 -7.12
CA GLY A 15 -1.32 8.83 -6.60
C GLY A 15 -2.83 8.63 -6.81
N ALA A 16 -3.35 7.44 -6.50
CA ALA A 16 -4.80 7.17 -6.61
C ALA A 16 -5.64 8.20 -5.86
N THR A 17 -5.14 8.70 -4.74
CA THR A 17 -5.78 9.72 -3.91
C THR A 17 -5.92 11.04 -4.65
N GLY A 18 -4.82 11.59 -5.16
CA GLY A 18 -4.82 12.87 -5.89
C GLY A 18 -5.62 12.76 -7.18
N LEU A 19 -5.49 11.64 -7.91
CA LEU A 19 -6.27 11.41 -9.14
C LEU A 19 -7.76 11.28 -8.85
N SER A 20 -8.17 10.67 -7.71
CA SER A 20 -9.60 10.61 -7.35
C SER A 20 -10.18 12.00 -7.11
N ALA A 21 -9.46 12.89 -6.42
CA ALA A 21 -9.87 14.27 -6.23
C ALA A 21 -9.93 15.03 -7.56
N ALA A 22 -8.90 14.89 -8.39
CA ALA A 22 -8.81 15.56 -9.68
C ALA A 22 -9.93 15.16 -10.65
N VAL A 23 -10.18 13.84 -10.78
CA VAL A 23 -11.27 13.31 -11.63
C VAL A 23 -12.62 13.82 -11.15
N THR A 24 -12.87 13.71 -9.84
CA THR A 24 -14.16 14.10 -9.28
C THR A 24 -14.39 15.60 -9.44
N ALA A 25 -13.42 16.46 -9.12
CA ALA A 25 -13.55 17.90 -9.29
C ALA A 25 -13.78 18.30 -10.77
N ALA A 26 -13.01 17.72 -11.69
CA ALA A 26 -13.14 18.01 -13.12
C ALA A 26 -14.50 17.56 -13.68
N MET A 27 -15.01 16.39 -13.28
CA MET A 27 -16.34 15.91 -13.67
C MET A 27 -17.49 16.73 -13.09
N HIS A 28 -17.23 17.53 -12.04
CA HIS A 28 -18.17 18.51 -11.49
C HIS A 28 -17.90 19.94 -12.00
N GLY A 29 -17.12 20.09 -13.08
CA GLY A 29 -16.94 21.32 -13.84
C GLY A 29 -15.81 22.24 -13.38
N ALA A 30 -14.99 21.83 -12.41
CA ALA A 30 -13.81 22.59 -12.00
C ALA A 30 -12.66 22.46 -13.03
N SER A 31 -11.91 23.51 -13.25
CA SER A 31 -10.63 23.47 -13.94
C SER A 31 -9.56 22.94 -12.99
N VAL A 32 -8.91 21.81 -13.35
CA VAL A 32 -8.00 21.09 -12.46
C VAL A 32 -6.61 20.96 -13.07
N MET A 33 -5.57 21.19 -12.24
CA MET A 33 -4.20 20.83 -12.53
C MET A 33 -3.67 19.85 -11.48
N VAL A 34 -2.98 18.80 -11.94
CA VAL A 34 -2.22 17.89 -11.09
C VAL A 34 -0.73 18.21 -11.26
N ALA A 35 -0.07 18.57 -10.17
CA ALA A 35 1.39 18.74 -10.10
C ALA A 35 2.02 17.45 -9.54
N GLU A 36 2.99 16.88 -10.28
CA GLU A 36 3.75 15.71 -9.87
C GLU A 36 5.25 15.99 -9.93
N LYS A 37 5.97 15.73 -8.84
CA LYS A 37 7.42 15.99 -8.80
C LYS A 37 8.23 14.97 -9.59
N ALA A 38 7.75 13.73 -9.70
CA ALA A 38 8.40 12.69 -10.48
C ALA A 38 8.13 12.84 -11.98
N SER A 39 8.96 12.20 -12.78
CA SER A 39 8.74 12.07 -14.24
C SER A 39 7.63 11.10 -14.61
N VAL A 40 7.09 10.36 -13.62
CA VAL A 40 6.06 9.34 -13.76
C VAL A 40 4.95 9.51 -12.74
N LEU A 41 3.72 9.19 -13.13
CA LEU A 41 2.51 9.28 -12.34
C LEU A 41 2.26 8.01 -11.52
N GLY A 42 1.57 8.14 -10.39
CA GLY A 42 0.98 7.03 -9.66
C GLY A 42 1.53 6.76 -8.28
N GLY A 43 2.67 7.32 -7.90
CA GLY A 43 3.23 7.21 -6.56
C GLY A 43 3.26 5.78 -6.02
N THR A 44 3.05 5.61 -4.71
CA THR A 44 2.94 4.30 -4.04
C THR A 44 1.73 3.48 -4.53
N SER A 45 0.66 4.15 -4.95
CA SER A 45 -0.55 3.47 -5.43
C SER A 45 -0.27 2.57 -6.62
N ALA A 46 0.62 2.96 -7.53
CA ALA A 46 1.03 2.15 -8.69
C ALA A 46 1.82 0.88 -8.30
N TRP A 47 2.43 0.84 -7.11
CA TRP A 47 3.17 -0.31 -6.57
C TRP A 47 2.34 -1.21 -5.66
N SER A 48 1.15 -0.76 -5.27
CA SER A 48 0.27 -1.44 -4.33
C SER A 48 -0.46 -2.64 -4.94
N GLY A 49 -1.08 -3.46 -4.07
CA GLY A 49 -2.02 -4.50 -4.49
C GLY A 49 -3.34 -3.96 -5.06
N GLY A 50 -3.58 -2.65 -4.96
CA GLY A 50 -4.76 -1.99 -5.51
C GLY A 50 -6.08 -2.31 -4.79
N TRP A 51 -6.00 -2.82 -3.57
CA TRP A 51 -7.17 -3.10 -2.73
C TRP A 51 -7.66 -1.83 -2.02
N LEU A 52 -8.99 -1.65 -2.01
CA LEU A 52 -9.71 -0.63 -1.26
C LEU A 52 -10.66 -1.34 -0.30
N TRP A 53 -10.53 -1.10 0.99
CA TRP A 53 -11.49 -1.59 1.97
C TRP A 53 -12.66 -0.62 2.05
N ILE A 54 -13.81 -1.03 1.55
CA ILE A 54 -15.05 -0.24 1.49
C ILE A 54 -16.20 -1.15 1.92
N PRO A 55 -16.52 -1.19 3.21
CA PRO A 55 -17.67 -1.96 3.70
C PRO A 55 -18.96 -1.54 3.00
N ARG A 56 -19.87 -2.51 2.81
CA ARG A 56 -21.18 -2.29 2.20
C ARG A 56 -21.13 -1.71 0.77
N ASN A 57 -20.04 -1.96 0.05
CA ASN A 57 -19.90 -1.47 -1.32
C ASN A 57 -20.95 -2.12 -2.27
N PRO A 58 -21.32 -1.43 -3.38
CA PRO A 58 -22.38 -1.88 -4.27
C PRO A 58 -22.07 -3.20 -4.99
N LEU A 59 -20.78 -3.55 -5.19
CA LEU A 59 -20.41 -4.79 -5.88
C LEU A 59 -20.69 -6.00 -4.99
N ALA A 60 -20.34 -5.95 -3.71
CA ALA A 60 -20.64 -7.03 -2.76
C ALA A 60 -22.16 -7.25 -2.65
N ARG A 61 -22.93 -6.15 -2.57
CA ARG A 61 -24.40 -6.25 -2.56
C ARG A 61 -24.95 -6.89 -3.83
N ALA A 62 -24.40 -6.56 -4.99
CA ALA A 62 -24.80 -7.16 -6.27
C ALA A 62 -24.50 -8.68 -6.32
N GLU A 63 -23.51 -9.16 -5.55
CA GLU A 63 -23.18 -10.58 -5.37
C GLU A 63 -24.00 -11.25 -4.26
N GLY A 64 -24.95 -10.54 -3.64
CA GLY A 64 -25.78 -11.07 -2.54
C GLY A 64 -25.11 -11.06 -1.17
N ILE A 65 -23.97 -10.37 -1.02
CA ILE A 65 -23.30 -10.16 0.27
C ILE A 65 -23.91 -8.91 0.90
N ASP A 66 -24.90 -9.09 1.74
CA ASP A 66 -25.54 -8.00 2.49
C ASP A 66 -25.16 -8.13 3.97
N GLU A 67 -24.49 -7.10 4.50
CA GLU A 67 -24.08 -7.04 5.90
C GLU A 67 -24.91 -6.00 6.67
N ALA A 68 -25.11 -6.23 7.97
CA ALA A 68 -25.79 -5.29 8.84
C ALA A 68 -25.11 -3.90 8.79
N ALA A 69 -25.93 -2.85 8.86
CA ALA A 69 -25.44 -1.48 8.68
C ALA A 69 -24.39 -1.06 9.69
N ASP A 70 -24.45 -1.60 10.89
CA ASP A 70 -23.57 -1.35 12.04
C ASP A 70 -22.37 -2.29 12.11
N ALA A 71 -22.38 -3.42 11.40
CA ALA A 71 -21.30 -4.43 11.49
C ALA A 71 -19.89 -3.85 11.21
N PRO A 72 -19.67 -2.99 10.20
CA PRO A 72 -18.35 -2.38 10.00
C PRO A 72 -17.91 -1.50 11.17
N LEU A 73 -18.81 -0.71 11.75
CA LEU A 73 -18.49 0.14 12.89
C LEU A 73 -18.25 -0.70 14.13
N THR A 74 -19.05 -1.75 14.37
CA THR A 74 -18.84 -2.72 15.46
C THR A 74 -17.44 -3.34 15.37
N TYR A 75 -17.03 -3.78 14.19
CA TYR A 75 -15.69 -4.31 13.95
C TYR A 75 -14.61 -3.29 14.33
N LEU A 76 -14.72 -2.06 13.81
CA LEU A 76 -13.75 -1.01 14.08
C LEU A 76 -13.73 -0.58 15.56
N GLN A 77 -14.86 -0.60 16.25
CA GLN A 77 -14.91 -0.32 17.69
C GLN A 77 -14.15 -1.38 18.51
N HIS A 78 -14.22 -2.66 18.10
CA HIS A 78 -13.43 -3.72 18.74
C HIS A 78 -11.94 -3.59 18.43
N GLU A 79 -11.57 -3.20 17.20
CA GLU A 79 -10.18 -3.03 16.79
C GLU A 79 -9.52 -1.80 17.39
N MET A 80 -10.23 -0.67 17.42
CA MET A 80 -9.68 0.66 17.69
C MET A 80 -10.12 1.24 19.05
N GLY A 81 -11.09 0.62 19.71
CA GLY A 81 -11.64 1.13 20.97
C GLY A 81 -12.24 2.53 20.81
N GLY A 82 -11.91 3.43 21.76
CA GLY A 82 -12.39 4.82 21.75
C GLY A 82 -11.99 5.63 20.51
N GLU A 83 -10.93 5.27 19.81
CA GLU A 83 -10.49 5.93 18.58
C GLU A 83 -11.49 5.78 17.41
N ALA A 84 -12.39 4.79 17.46
CA ALA A 84 -13.46 4.61 16.49
C ALA A 84 -14.55 5.69 16.54
N ALA A 85 -14.51 6.59 17.52
CA ALA A 85 -15.41 7.75 17.62
C ALA A 85 -15.04 8.90 16.68
N ASP A 86 -13.90 8.84 15.96
CA ASP A 86 -13.48 9.86 15.00
C ASP A 86 -14.57 10.08 13.93
N ILE A 87 -15.06 11.33 13.83
CA ILE A 87 -16.11 11.71 12.86
C ILE A 87 -15.70 11.42 11.40
N ARG A 88 -14.39 11.49 11.11
CA ARG A 88 -13.85 11.18 9.78
C ARG A 88 -14.01 9.70 9.42
N LEU A 89 -13.95 8.80 10.41
CA LEU A 89 -14.22 7.38 10.23
C LEU A 89 -15.68 7.14 9.81
N GLN A 90 -16.62 7.81 10.47
CA GLN A 90 -18.05 7.75 10.12
C GLN A 90 -18.29 8.30 8.71
N THR A 91 -17.64 9.42 8.37
CA THR A 91 -17.67 10.02 7.03
C THR A 91 -17.16 9.03 5.98
N PHE A 92 -16.05 8.37 6.25
CA PHE A 92 -15.50 7.33 5.37
C PHE A 92 -16.49 6.18 5.17
N LEU A 93 -17.05 5.62 6.25
CA LEU A 93 -18.01 4.51 6.16
C LEU A 93 -19.27 4.88 5.38
N ARG A 94 -19.73 6.14 5.52
CA ARG A 94 -20.92 6.67 4.82
C ARG A 94 -20.67 6.84 3.32
N TYR A 95 -19.55 7.47 2.94
CA TYR A 95 -19.31 7.90 1.56
C TYR A 95 -18.45 6.92 0.74
N GLY A 96 -17.81 5.94 1.37
CA GLY A 96 -17.04 4.92 0.66
C GLY A 96 -17.84 4.16 -0.41
N PRO A 97 -19.05 3.63 -0.09
CA PRO A 97 -19.91 2.99 -1.09
C PRO A 97 -20.29 3.90 -2.25
N GLU A 98 -20.63 5.16 -1.99
CA GLU A 98 -20.95 6.17 -3.00
C GLU A 98 -19.76 6.45 -3.92
N MET A 99 -18.56 6.56 -3.35
CA MET A 99 -17.30 6.72 -4.12
C MET A 99 -17.07 5.54 -5.06
N VAL A 100 -17.25 4.29 -4.59
CA VAL A 100 -17.12 3.11 -5.44
C VAL A 100 -18.14 3.13 -6.57
N GLU A 101 -19.40 3.46 -6.28
CA GLU A 101 -20.45 3.55 -7.28
C GLU A 101 -20.14 4.63 -8.32
N PHE A 102 -19.75 5.83 -7.90
CA PHE A 102 -19.39 6.94 -8.79
C PHE A 102 -18.27 6.54 -9.75
N PHE A 103 -17.16 6.04 -9.23
CA PHE A 103 -16.03 5.67 -10.09
C PHE A 103 -16.37 4.50 -11.01
N HIS A 104 -17.07 3.49 -10.51
CA HIS A 104 -17.43 2.29 -11.28
C HIS A 104 -18.39 2.59 -12.43
N GLN A 105 -19.38 3.46 -12.20
CA GLN A 105 -20.42 3.72 -13.18
C GLN A 105 -20.11 4.88 -14.13
N ARG A 106 -19.33 5.87 -13.68
CA ARG A 106 -19.20 7.14 -14.40
C ARG A 106 -17.80 7.40 -14.98
N THR A 107 -16.84 6.52 -14.73
CA THR A 107 -15.46 6.71 -15.15
C THR A 107 -14.86 5.45 -15.80
N ALA A 108 -13.62 5.52 -16.26
CA ALA A 108 -12.89 4.34 -16.74
C ALA A 108 -12.50 3.35 -15.61
N VAL A 109 -12.71 3.71 -14.35
CA VAL A 109 -12.42 2.83 -13.21
C VAL A 109 -13.50 1.78 -13.10
N GLN A 110 -13.08 0.50 -13.25
CA GLN A 110 -13.94 -0.66 -13.07
C GLN A 110 -13.37 -1.50 -11.94
N PHE A 111 -14.20 -1.84 -10.96
CA PHE A 111 -13.80 -2.64 -9.82
C PHE A 111 -14.26 -4.09 -9.94
N LEU A 112 -13.54 -4.96 -9.23
CA LEU A 112 -13.91 -6.34 -8.92
C LEU A 112 -14.20 -6.44 -7.43
N SER A 113 -15.18 -7.25 -7.06
CA SER A 113 -15.47 -7.56 -5.66
C SER A 113 -14.38 -8.43 -5.04
N GLY A 114 -14.04 -8.14 -3.79
CA GLY A 114 -13.19 -8.95 -2.92
C GLY A 114 -14.00 -9.90 -2.05
N SER A 115 -14.96 -10.61 -2.63
CA SER A 115 -15.89 -11.51 -1.92
C SER A 115 -15.19 -12.60 -1.10
N ALA A 116 -13.95 -12.96 -1.45
CA ALA A 116 -13.12 -13.93 -0.73
C ALA A 116 -12.00 -13.29 0.11
N MET A 117 -12.03 -11.98 0.35
CA MET A 117 -11.01 -11.25 1.13
C MET A 117 -11.51 -10.98 2.55
N PRO A 118 -11.10 -11.77 3.57
CA PRO A 118 -11.52 -11.56 4.95
C PRO A 118 -10.87 -10.32 5.57
N ASP A 119 -11.52 -9.76 6.59
CA ASP A 119 -10.84 -8.84 7.50
C ASP A 119 -9.69 -9.54 8.23
N PHE A 120 -8.71 -8.78 8.72
CA PHE A 120 -7.48 -9.35 9.28
C PHE A 120 -7.70 -10.09 10.60
N HIS A 121 -8.62 -9.60 11.43
CA HIS A 121 -8.87 -10.15 12.75
C HIS A 121 -10.28 -10.73 12.86
N PRO A 122 -10.47 -11.79 13.67
CA PRO A 122 -11.77 -12.43 13.86
C PRO A 122 -12.60 -11.75 14.96
N SER A 123 -12.48 -10.43 15.09
CA SER A 123 -13.20 -9.65 16.10
C SER A 123 -14.69 -9.56 15.79
N PRO A 124 -15.55 -9.27 16.78
CA PRO A 124 -16.98 -9.06 16.55
C PRO A 124 -17.23 -8.02 15.45
N GLY A 125 -18.14 -8.34 14.54
CA GLY A 125 -18.42 -7.51 13.36
C GLY A 125 -17.46 -7.72 12.18
N ALA A 126 -16.43 -8.59 12.28
CA ALA A 126 -15.54 -8.94 11.17
C ALA A 126 -16.28 -9.64 10.03
N ALA A 127 -15.84 -9.42 8.80
CA ALA A 127 -16.40 -10.10 7.62
C ALA A 127 -15.41 -11.11 7.04
N ASN A 128 -15.94 -12.23 6.55
CA ASN A 128 -15.15 -13.23 5.83
C ASN A 128 -14.92 -12.86 4.35
N GLY A 129 -15.41 -11.71 3.91
CA GLY A 129 -15.25 -11.18 2.56
C GLY A 129 -16.28 -10.11 2.23
N GLY A 130 -16.18 -9.54 1.03
CA GLY A 130 -17.14 -8.57 0.50
C GLY A 130 -16.86 -7.09 0.86
N ARG A 131 -15.97 -6.82 1.83
CA ARG A 131 -15.65 -5.43 2.20
C ARG A 131 -14.61 -4.77 1.32
N SER A 132 -13.83 -5.54 0.58
CA SER A 132 -12.77 -4.99 -0.27
C SER A 132 -13.15 -5.04 -1.74
N VAL A 133 -12.66 -4.06 -2.50
CA VAL A 133 -12.71 -4.03 -3.97
C VAL A 133 -11.32 -3.79 -4.53
N THR A 134 -11.07 -4.23 -5.76
CA THR A 134 -9.81 -3.97 -6.48
C THR A 134 -10.10 -3.60 -7.93
N ALA A 135 -9.16 -2.91 -8.58
CA ALA A 135 -9.35 -2.55 -9.98
C ALA A 135 -9.28 -3.77 -10.91
N GLN A 136 -10.18 -3.85 -11.88
CA GLN A 136 -10.09 -4.80 -12.98
C GLN A 136 -8.79 -4.57 -13.76
N PRO A 137 -8.16 -5.63 -14.32
CA PRO A 137 -7.03 -5.48 -15.24
C PRO A 137 -7.33 -4.46 -16.34
N TYR A 138 -6.30 -3.74 -16.76
CA TYR A 138 -6.45 -2.66 -17.75
C TYR A 138 -5.50 -2.85 -18.94
N ASP A 139 -5.99 -2.55 -20.14
CA ASP A 139 -5.16 -2.50 -21.34
C ASP A 139 -4.44 -1.15 -21.43
N GLY A 140 -3.16 -1.15 -21.11
CA GLY A 140 -2.34 0.06 -21.11
C GLY A 140 -2.24 0.77 -22.46
N ARG A 141 -2.55 0.10 -23.58
CA ARG A 141 -2.60 0.73 -24.92
C ARG A 141 -3.62 1.87 -24.99
N LEU A 142 -4.68 1.80 -24.18
CA LEU A 142 -5.72 2.82 -24.12
C LEU A 142 -5.23 4.15 -23.51
N LEU A 143 -4.04 4.17 -22.90
CA LEU A 143 -3.41 5.41 -22.42
C LEU A 143 -2.59 6.13 -23.51
N GLY A 144 -2.33 5.49 -24.66
CA GLY A 144 -1.43 6.06 -25.66
C GLY A 144 -0.05 6.37 -25.09
N ASP A 145 0.49 7.53 -25.38
CA ASP A 145 1.82 7.98 -24.91
C ASP A 145 1.90 8.13 -23.38
N TRP A 146 0.77 8.33 -22.71
CA TRP A 146 0.70 8.41 -21.25
C TRP A 146 1.05 7.09 -20.56
N LEU A 147 1.04 5.96 -21.29
CA LEU A 147 1.50 4.69 -20.73
C LEU A 147 2.94 4.79 -20.23
N HIS A 148 3.82 5.51 -20.95
CA HIS A 148 5.23 5.70 -20.55
C HIS A 148 5.40 6.68 -19.38
N ARG A 149 4.38 7.47 -19.09
CA ARG A 149 4.32 8.36 -17.92
C ARG A 149 3.72 7.69 -16.68
N LEU A 150 3.14 6.49 -16.83
CA LEU A 150 2.67 5.71 -15.69
C LEU A 150 3.86 5.00 -15.02
N ARG A 151 3.99 5.11 -13.69
CA ARG A 151 5.01 4.39 -12.91
C ARG A 151 4.92 2.89 -13.18
N PRO A 152 6.01 2.21 -13.53
CA PRO A 152 6.00 0.75 -13.70
C PRO A 152 5.71 0.06 -12.37
N PRO A 153 5.26 -1.22 -12.38
CA PRO A 153 5.10 -2.02 -11.16
C PRO A 153 6.41 -2.12 -10.37
N LEU A 154 6.31 -2.28 -9.05
CA LEU A 154 7.48 -2.48 -8.19
C LEU A 154 8.29 -3.69 -8.68
N GLU A 155 9.56 -3.49 -8.99
CA GLU A 155 10.41 -4.51 -9.63
C GLU A 155 10.57 -5.74 -8.75
N THR A 156 10.71 -5.58 -7.44
CA THR A 156 10.94 -6.69 -6.50
C THR A 156 9.78 -7.68 -6.45
N ILE A 157 8.54 -7.25 -6.66
CA ILE A 157 7.35 -8.12 -6.68
C ILE A 157 6.82 -8.43 -8.08
N SER A 158 7.37 -7.81 -9.12
CA SER A 158 7.01 -8.08 -10.52
C SER A 158 7.88 -9.16 -11.16
N LEU A 159 7.41 -9.81 -12.19
CA LEU A 159 8.21 -10.78 -12.96
C LEU A 159 8.72 -10.12 -14.25
N GLY A 160 9.93 -9.54 -14.19
CA GLY A 160 10.52 -8.79 -15.29
C GLY A 160 9.66 -7.57 -15.70
N GLY A 161 9.05 -6.87 -14.73
CA GLY A 161 8.11 -5.76 -14.96
C GLY A 161 6.67 -6.17 -15.27
N MET A 162 6.35 -7.47 -15.26
CA MET A 162 4.99 -7.98 -15.36
C MET A 162 4.37 -8.08 -13.97
N GLY A 163 3.28 -7.35 -13.72
CA GLY A 163 2.48 -7.53 -12.53
C GLY A 163 1.69 -8.86 -12.56
N ILE A 164 1.55 -9.47 -11.40
CA ILE A 164 0.71 -10.65 -11.18
C ILE A 164 -0.42 -10.23 -10.25
N ALA A 165 -1.67 -10.43 -10.67
CA ALA A 165 -2.82 -10.11 -9.85
C ALA A 165 -3.00 -11.15 -8.73
N GLY A 166 -3.58 -10.72 -7.60
CA GLY A 166 -4.00 -11.63 -6.55
C GLY A 166 -5.06 -12.63 -7.03
N GLY A 167 -5.32 -13.67 -6.23
CA GLY A 167 -6.35 -14.67 -6.53
C GLY A 167 -5.92 -15.65 -7.64
N ALA A 168 -6.77 -15.82 -8.65
CA ALA A 168 -6.60 -16.86 -9.68
C ALA A 168 -5.31 -16.71 -10.51
N ASP A 169 -4.90 -15.47 -10.86
CA ASP A 169 -3.68 -15.22 -11.63
C ASP A 169 -2.45 -15.72 -10.84
N MET A 170 -2.32 -15.33 -9.58
CA MET A 170 -1.24 -15.78 -8.69
C MET A 170 -1.28 -17.30 -8.47
N ALA A 171 -2.45 -17.89 -8.31
CA ALA A 171 -2.60 -19.34 -8.16
C ALA A 171 -2.09 -20.10 -9.39
N HIS A 172 -2.34 -19.60 -10.61
CA HIS A 172 -1.78 -20.19 -11.82
C HIS A 172 -0.24 -20.11 -11.85
N PHE A 173 0.37 -19.01 -11.42
CA PHE A 173 1.83 -18.91 -11.38
C PHE A 173 2.44 -19.86 -10.34
N PHE A 174 1.85 -20.00 -9.15
CA PHE A 174 2.33 -20.97 -8.14
C PHE A 174 2.14 -22.44 -8.57
N ASN A 175 1.14 -22.74 -9.40
CA ASN A 175 0.88 -24.09 -9.88
C ASN A 175 1.43 -24.38 -11.30
N ALA A 176 2.20 -23.46 -11.89
CA ALA A 176 2.70 -23.58 -13.26
C ALA A 176 3.54 -24.85 -13.50
N THR A 177 4.25 -25.34 -12.47
CA THR A 177 5.07 -26.56 -12.56
C THR A 177 4.35 -27.85 -12.18
N ARG A 178 3.02 -27.79 -11.86
CA ARG A 178 2.24 -28.91 -11.35
C ARG A 178 0.98 -29.19 -12.18
N SER A 179 0.51 -28.22 -12.92
CA SER A 179 -0.70 -28.30 -13.73
C SER A 179 -0.42 -27.85 -15.17
N PRO A 180 -0.66 -28.70 -16.17
CA PRO A 180 -0.50 -28.31 -17.56
C PRO A 180 -1.31 -27.06 -17.94
N ARG A 181 -2.52 -26.93 -17.39
CA ARG A 181 -3.37 -25.74 -17.57
C ARG A 181 -2.71 -24.48 -17.02
N SER A 182 -2.14 -24.56 -15.82
CA SER A 182 -1.43 -23.45 -15.20
C SER A 182 -0.12 -23.12 -15.92
N ALA A 183 0.60 -24.15 -16.40
CA ALA A 183 1.80 -23.97 -17.21
C ALA A 183 1.50 -23.21 -18.51
N LEU A 184 0.45 -23.62 -19.21
CA LEU A 184 0.02 -22.95 -20.46
C LEU A 184 -0.41 -21.51 -20.20
N TYR A 185 -1.15 -21.27 -19.11
CA TYR A 185 -1.54 -19.92 -18.69
C TYR A 185 -0.31 -19.04 -18.45
N ALA A 186 0.62 -19.50 -17.61
CA ALA A 186 1.84 -18.75 -17.27
C ALA A 186 2.73 -18.52 -18.52
N ALA A 187 2.92 -19.53 -19.36
CA ALA A 187 3.67 -19.41 -20.61
C ALA A 187 3.05 -18.36 -21.54
N ARG A 188 1.72 -18.40 -21.75
CA ARG A 188 1.01 -17.40 -22.57
C ARG A 188 1.16 -15.98 -22.01
N ARG A 189 1.09 -15.80 -20.69
CA ARG A 189 1.28 -14.50 -20.02
C ARG A 189 2.70 -13.98 -20.23
N LEU A 190 3.72 -14.84 -20.07
CA LEU A 190 5.13 -14.50 -20.23
C LEU A 190 5.48 -14.16 -21.69
N LEU A 191 5.04 -14.97 -22.64
CA LEU A 191 5.26 -14.73 -24.08
C LEU A 191 4.61 -13.42 -24.52
N ARG A 192 3.35 -13.18 -24.12
CA ARG A 192 2.65 -11.92 -24.41
C ARG A 192 3.39 -10.72 -23.82
N HIS A 193 3.84 -10.82 -22.56
CA HIS A 193 4.60 -9.77 -21.90
C HIS A 193 5.93 -9.50 -22.60
N GLY A 194 6.70 -10.55 -22.94
CA GLY A 194 7.94 -10.43 -23.68
C GLY A 194 7.76 -9.72 -25.02
N TRP A 195 6.73 -10.12 -25.77
CA TRP A 195 6.39 -9.48 -27.04
C TRP A 195 5.98 -8.00 -26.89
N GLN A 196 5.20 -7.67 -25.84
CA GLN A 196 4.84 -6.29 -25.55
C GLN A 196 6.07 -5.45 -25.18
N ARG A 197 7.01 -5.99 -24.41
CA ARG A 197 8.27 -5.31 -24.09
C ARG A 197 9.12 -5.03 -25.32
N LEU A 198 9.21 -5.98 -26.24
CA LEU A 198 9.96 -5.80 -27.49
C LEU A 198 9.35 -4.71 -28.38
N ARG A 199 8.01 -4.59 -28.43
CA ARG A 199 7.32 -3.62 -29.30
C ARG A 199 7.10 -2.25 -28.66
N ALA A 200 6.80 -2.21 -27.37
CA ALA A 200 6.36 -1.01 -26.66
C ALA A 200 7.27 -0.62 -25.48
N GLY A 201 8.43 -1.26 -25.31
CA GLY A 201 9.35 -0.99 -24.22
C GLY A 201 8.87 -1.45 -22.83
N ARG A 202 7.56 -1.78 -22.67
CA ARG A 202 6.99 -2.22 -21.38
C ARG A 202 5.76 -3.12 -21.58
N GLY A 203 5.37 -3.81 -20.49
CA GLY A 203 4.13 -4.58 -20.46
C GLY A 203 2.90 -3.67 -20.53
N GLN A 204 1.89 -4.11 -21.28
CA GLN A 204 0.65 -3.37 -21.53
C GLN A 204 -0.56 -3.95 -20.78
N HIS A 205 -0.44 -5.16 -20.23
CA HIS A 205 -1.46 -5.74 -19.38
C HIS A 205 -1.21 -5.31 -17.93
N LEU A 206 -1.97 -4.33 -17.46
CA LEU A 206 -1.82 -3.73 -16.16
C LEU A 206 -2.77 -4.39 -15.16
N VAL A 207 -2.30 -4.61 -13.92
CA VAL A 207 -3.06 -5.23 -12.84
C VAL A 207 -2.82 -4.50 -11.52
N ASN A 208 -3.59 -4.82 -10.49
CA ASN A 208 -3.42 -4.29 -9.13
C ASN A 208 -3.46 -2.74 -9.09
N GLY A 209 -2.65 -2.12 -8.25
CA GLY A 209 -2.54 -0.66 -8.15
C GLY A 209 -2.11 0.01 -9.46
N ASN A 210 -1.34 -0.69 -10.31
CA ASN A 210 -0.96 -0.17 -11.62
C ASN A 210 -2.17 -0.03 -12.55
N ALA A 211 -3.12 -0.98 -12.51
CA ALA A 211 -4.40 -0.88 -13.22
C ALA A 211 -5.30 0.21 -12.64
N LEU A 212 -5.35 0.34 -11.32
CA LEU A 212 -6.13 1.39 -10.65
C LEU A 212 -5.70 2.78 -11.09
N VAL A 213 -4.38 3.06 -11.02
CA VAL A 213 -3.83 4.36 -11.44
C VAL A 213 -4.03 4.60 -12.93
N ALA A 214 -3.85 3.56 -13.77
CA ALA A 214 -4.07 3.68 -15.21
C ALA A 214 -5.51 4.07 -15.56
N ARG A 215 -6.50 3.47 -14.89
CA ARG A 215 -7.92 3.77 -15.05
C ARG A 215 -8.27 5.17 -14.56
N LEU A 216 -7.73 5.58 -13.40
CA LEU A 216 -7.88 6.94 -12.90
C LEU A 216 -7.23 7.96 -13.82
N LEU A 217 -6.02 7.69 -14.33
CA LEU A 217 -5.34 8.55 -15.30
C LEU A 217 -6.16 8.70 -16.60
N ARG A 218 -6.72 7.60 -17.13
CA ARG A 218 -7.61 7.65 -18.29
C ARG A 218 -8.82 8.55 -18.00
N SER A 219 -9.46 8.37 -16.85
CA SER A 219 -10.60 9.19 -16.44
C SER A 219 -10.24 10.67 -16.29
N ALA A 220 -9.04 10.97 -15.75
CA ALA A 220 -8.57 12.33 -15.62
C ALA A 220 -8.31 13.00 -16.98
N LEU A 221 -7.71 12.26 -17.94
CA LEU A 221 -7.49 12.73 -19.30
C LEU A 221 -8.83 12.99 -20.01
N ASP A 222 -9.79 12.09 -19.87
CA ASP A 222 -11.14 12.24 -20.45
C ASP A 222 -11.90 13.44 -19.85
N ALA A 223 -11.67 13.74 -18.58
CA ALA A 223 -12.25 14.90 -17.88
C ALA A 223 -11.49 16.23 -18.13
N GLY A 224 -10.41 16.22 -18.93
CA GLY A 224 -9.65 17.42 -19.27
C GLY A 224 -8.70 17.93 -18.18
N VAL A 225 -8.32 17.06 -17.21
CA VAL A 225 -7.34 17.41 -16.18
C VAL A 225 -5.97 17.68 -16.80
N ARG A 226 -5.35 18.79 -16.40
CA ARG A 226 -4.00 19.16 -16.84
C ARG A 226 -2.95 18.54 -15.92
N PHE A 227 -1.84 18.05 -16.48
CA PHE A 227 -0.75 17.44 -15.73
C PHE A 227 0.55 18.25 -15.93
N GLN A 228 1.24 18.51 -14.82
CA GLN A 228 2.59 19.08 -14.81
C GLN A 228 3.51 18.08 -14.09
N LEU A 229 4.36 17.40 -14.85
CA LEU A 229 5.36 16.43 -14.35
C LEU A 229 6.70 17.12 -14.13
N ASN A 230 7.61 16.48 -13.37
CA ASN A 230 8.90 17.05 -12.97
C ASN A 230 8.74 18.43 -12.32
N ALA A 231 7.67 18.64 -11.56
CA ALA A 231 7.28 19.93 -11.04
C ALA A 231 6.93 19.85 -9.54
N PRO A 232 7.93 19.68 -8.66
CA PRO A 232 7.68 19.73 -7.22
C PRO A 232 7.08 21.08 -6.82
N VAL A 233 6.04 21.04 -5.98
CA VAL A 233 5.54 22.23 -5.31
C VAL A 233 6.54 22.61 -4.22
N VAL A 234 7.03 23.84 -4.25
CA VAL A 234 8.08 24.30 -3.32
C VAL A 234 7.55 25.27 -2.26
N ARG A 235 6.40 25.89 -2.50
CA ARG A 235 5.80 26.85 -1.57
C ARG A 235 4.31 27.02 -1.88
N LEU A 236 3.49 27.16 -0.82
CA LEU A 236 2.10 27.58 -0.94
C LEU A 236 2.03 29.12 -1.04
N LEU A 237 1.08 29.62 -1.81
CA LEU A 237 0.74 31.02 -1.89
C LEU A 237 -0.37 31.32 -0.89
N GLN A 238 -0.18 32.37 -0.09
CA GLN A 238 -1.15 32.84 0.88
C GLN A 238 -1.72 34.19 0.45
N GLY A 239 -2.99 34.38 0.70
CA GLY A 239 -3.73 35.62 0.49
C GLY A 239 -5.07 35.54 1.21
N PRO A 240 -5.80 36.66 1.40
CA PRO A 240 -7.13 36.58 1.99
C PRO A 240 -8.08 35.70 1.14
N PRO A 241 -8.79 34.71 1.73
CA PRO A 241 -8.86 34.40 3.16
C PRO A 241 -7.87 33.31 3.65
N GLY A 242 -6.97 32.74 2.81
CA GLY A 242 -6.09 31.64 3.18
C GLY A 242 -5.14 31.25 2.06
N VAL A 243 -5.06 29.94 1.75
CA VAL A 243 -4.21 29.43 0.64
C VAL A 243 -4.89 29.74 -0.69
N SER A 244 -4.13 30.42 -1.59
CA SER A 244 -4.61 30.92 -2.89
C SER A 244 -3.87 30.31 -4.08
N GLY A 245 -3.03 29.31 -3.86
CA GLY A 245 -2.27 28.64 -4.90
C GLY A 245 -0.93 28.10 -4.41
N ALA A 246 -0.03 27.84 -5.37
CA ALA A 246 1.31 27.35 -5.06
C ALA A 246 2.33 27.77 -6.13
N VAL A 247 3.62 27.68 -5.75
CA VAL A 247 4.75 27.80 -6.66
C VAL A 247 5.33 26.42 -6.91
N LEU A 248 5.43 26.06 -8.17
CA LEU A 248 6.05 24.83 -8.65
C LEU A 248 7.44 25.18 -9.21
N ARG A 249 8.38 24.25 -9.05
CA ARG A 249 9.70 24.35 -9.70
C ARG A 249 9.73 23.45 -10.93
N SER A 250 10.21 23.97 -12.06
CA SER A 250 10.45 23.19 -13.28
C SER A 250 11.82 23.51 -13.85
N ASP A 251 12.26 22.78 -14.87
CA ASP A 251 13.53 23.04 -15.56
C ASP A 251 13.57 24.46 -16.19
N GLY A 252 12.40 25.02 -16.53
CA GLY A 252 12.23 26.36 -17.07
C GLY A 252 12.12 27.49 -16.02
N GLY A 253 12.27 27.17 -14.73
CA GLY A 253 12.12 28.09 -13.61
C GLY A 253 10.85 27.87 -12.79
N GLU A 254 10.42 28.88 -12.04
CA GLU A 254 9.23 28.82 -11.20
C GLU A 254 7.95 29.02 -12.01
N ILE A 255 6.94 28.19 -11.73
CA ILE A 255 5.58 28.29 -12.26
C ILE A 255 4.68 28.71 -11.11
N HIS A 256 4.08 29.88 -11.21
CA HIS A 256 3.08 30.37 -10.26
C HIS A 256 1.70 29.87 -10.67
N VAL A 257 1.03 29.15 -9.79
CA VAL A 257 -0.33 28.63 -9.98
C VAL A 257 -1.25 29.30 -8.97
N GLU A 258 -2.18 30.10 -9.44
CA GLU A 258 -3.30 30.62 -8.66
C GLU A 258 -4.41 29.55 -8.66
N ALA A 259 -4.90 29.18 -7.48
CA ALA A 259 -5.93 28.16 -7.33
C ALA A 259 -6.93 28.54 -6.24
N GLY A 260 -8.20 28.23 -6.46
CA GLY A 260 -9.25 28.41 -5.45
C GLY A 260 -9.10 27.41 -4.29
N ALA A 261 -8.45 26.26 -4.55
CA ALA A 261 -8.12 25.27 -3.54
C ALA A 261 -6.82 24.53 -3.92
N VAL A 262 -6.02 24.17 -2.91
CA VAL A 262 -4.86 23.31 -3.02
C VAL A 262 -5.10 22.02 -2.22
N VAL A 263 -4.94 20.87 -2.87
CA VAL A 263 -5.16 19.55 -2.30
C VAL A 263 -3.84 18.81 -2.20
N LEU A 264 -3.33 18.60 -0.98
CA LEU A 264 -2.10 17.86 -0.70
C LEU A 264 -2.38 16.35 -0.75
N ALA A 265 -1.70 15.63 -1.64
CA ALA A 265 -1.83 14.20 -1.89
C ALA A 265 -0.46 13.55 -2.24
N CYS A 266 0.61 14.02 -1.58
CA CYS A 266 2.01 13.69 -1.89
C CYS A 266 2.45 12.31 -1.39
N GLY A 267 1.61 11.62 -0.58
CA GLY A 267 1.84 10.24 -0.16
C GLY A 267 2.62 10.07 1.14
N GLY A 268 2.66 11.10 2.00
CA GLY A 268 3.27 11.04 3.32
C GLY A 268 4.81 11.09 3.32
N PHE A 269 5.42 10.57 4.41
CA PHE A 269 6.84 10.77 4.72
C PHE A 269 7.69 9.50 4.90
N PRO A 270 7.45 8.38 4.20
CA PRO A 270 8.15 7.10 4.48
C PRO A 270 9.66 7.13 4.24
N HIS A 271 10.19 8.16 3.57
CA HIS A 271 11.62 8.36 3.31
C HIS A 271 12.17 9.67 3.91
N ASP A 272 11.41 10.40 4.70
CA ASP A 272 11.88 11.54 5.48
C ASP A 272 12.54 11.05 6.78
N ARG A 273 13.87 10.90 6.77
CA ARG A 273 14.64 10.37 7.90
C ARG A 273 14.48 11.22 9.16
N GLN A 274 14.39 12.54 9.02
CA GLN A 274 14.26 13.44 10.16
C GLN A 274 12.90 13.26 10.83
N ARG A 275 11.83 13.18 10.05
CA ARG A 275 10.48 12.96 10.58
C ARG A 275 10.29 11.55 11.12
N LEU A 276 10.85 10.54 10.44
CA LEU A 276 10.84 9.17 10.95
C LEU A 276 11.51 9.07 12.33
N ALA A 277 12.64 9.74 12.56
CA ALA A 277 13.30 9.77 13.85
C ALA A 277 12.46 10.45 14.97
N GLN A 278 11.52 11.34 14.61
CA GLN A 278 10.62 11.97 15.58
C GLN A 278 9.48 11.05 16.03
N VAL A 279 9.00 10.17 15.17
CA VAL A 279 7.77 9.38 15.43
C VAL A 279 8.00 7.87 15.50
N VAL A 280 9.19 7.37 15.14
CA VAL A 280 9.52 5.95 15.11
C VAL A 280 10.71 5.67 16.02
N PRO A 281 10.51 5.05 17.22
CA PRO A 281 11.55 4.85 18.22
C PRO A 281 12.81 4.17 17.67
N HIS A 282 12.68 3.05 16.98
CA HIS A 282 13.84 2.34 16.42
C HIS A 282 14.58 3.13 15.32
N ALA A 283 13.93 4.07 14.64
CA ALA A 283 14.60 4.98 13.71
C ALA A 283 15.36 6.09 14.46
N ALA A 284 14.81 6.58 15.58
CA ALA A 284 15.48 7.53 16.48
C ALA A 284 16.75 6.93 17.09
N GLU A 285 16.73 5.64 17.43
CA GLU A 285 17.87 4.90 17.98
C GLU A 285 18.95 4.54 16.92
N GLY A 286 18.74 4.93 15.67
CA GLY A 286 19.71 4.73 14.58
C GLY A 286 19.65 3.38 13.88
N TYR A 287 18.71 2.48 14.24
CA TYR A 287 18.56 1.18 13.56
C TYR A 287 17.97 1.30 12.15
N GLY A 288 17.41 2.48 11.83
CA GLY A 288 16.82 2.78 10.55
C GLY A 288 15.40 2.22 10.40
N HIS A 289 14.68 2.81 9.48
CA HIS A 289 13.38 2.32 9.02
C HIS A 289 13.39 2.20 7.51
N PHE A 290 12.75 1.15 6.97
CA PHE A 290 12.78 0.83 5.55
C PHE A 290 11.36 0.85 4.98
N SER A 291 11.19 1.41 3.80
CA SER A 291 9.87 1.48 3.18
C SER A 291 9.88 0.88 1.78
N ALA A 292 8.81 0.16 1.44
CA ALA A 292 8.54 -0.30 0.09
C ALA A 292 7.82 0.75 -0.78
N ALA A 293 7.64 1.97 -0.27
CA ALA A 293 7.14 3.11 -1.04
C ALA A 293 8.23 3.67 -1.99
N PRO A 294 7.86 4.39 -3.04
CA PRO A 294 8.83 5.07 -3.89
C PRO A 294 9.69 6.08 -3.12
N PRO A 295 10.97 6.22 -3.47
CA PRO A 295 11.90 7.12 -2.79
C PRO A 295 11.50 8.60 -2.89
N ASP A 296 10.58 8.90 -3.79
CA ASP A 296 10.01 10.23 -3.97
C ASP A 296 9.13 10.69 -2.78
N ASN A 297 8.62 9.80 -1.94
CA ASN A 297 7.73 10.15 -0.83
C ASN A 297 8.55 10.63 0.38
N GLN A 298 8.82 11.91 0.46
CA GLN A 298 9.74 12.53 1.43
C GLN A 298 9.07 13.58 2.34
N GLY A 299 7.74 13.55 2.49
CA GLY A 299 7.00 14.39 3.42
C GLY A 299 6.76 15.83 2.97
N GLU A 300 6.90 16.14 1.68
CA GLU A 300 6.73 17.50 1.19
C GLU A 300 5.33 18.05 1.44
N GLY A 301 4.29 17.25 1.23
CA GLY A 301 2.90 17.68 1.45
C GLY A 301 2.67 18.11 2.90
N ILE A 302 3.22 17.35 3.84
CA ILE A 302 3.12 17.67 5.27
C ILE A 302 3.88 18.98 5.57
N ARG A 303 5.13 19.13 5.09
CA ARG A 303 5.90 20.37 5.28
C ARG A 303 5.22 21.59 4.66
N LEU A 304 4.58 21.43 3.51
CA LEU A 304 3.79 22.49 2.88
C LEU A 304 2.61 22.90 3.77
N GLY A 305 1.87 21.94 4.32
CA GLY A 305 0.77 22.20 5.25
C GLY A 305 1.23 22.91 6.52
N GLU A 306 2.31 22.42 7.14
CA GLU A 306 2.91 23.02 8.34
C GLU A 306 3.41 24.46 8.08
N SER A 307 3.92 24.75 6.89
CA SER A 307 4.44 26.07 6.52
C SER A 307 3.36 27.18 6.53
N VAL A 308 2.10 26.81 6.55
CA VAL A 308 0.94 27.72 6.61
C VAL A 308 0.10 27.54 7.87
N GLY A 309 0.63 26.85 8.90
CA GLY A 309 0.01 26.66 10.20
C GLY A 309 -0.70 25.33 10.42
N GLY A 310 -0.70 24.42 9.43
CA GLY A 310 -1.29 23.09 9.56
C GLY A 310 -0.62 22.25 10.65
N GLN A 311 -1.41 21.47 11.40
CA GLN A 311 -0.92 20.68 12.52
C GLN A 311 -0.60 19.24 12.10
N PHE A 312 0.55 18.72 12.52
CA PHE A 312 0.95 17.34 12.32
C PHE A 312 0.48 16.46 13.49
N ASP A 313 -0.16 15.33 13.20
CA ASP A 313 -0.69 14.42 14.21
C ASP A 313 0.34 13.34 14.60
N THR A 314 0.77 13.38 15.88
CA THR A 314 1.67 12.39 16.48
C THR A 314 0.96 11.45 17.46
N SER A 315 -0.35 11.58 17.63
CA SER A 315 -1.12 10.87 18.66
C SER A 315 -1.55 9.45 18.25
N LEU A 316 -1.22 9.00 17.05
CA LEU A 316 -1.64 7.70 16.53
C LEU A 316 -0.94 6.55 17.25
N ARG A 317 -1.65 5.42 17.45
CA ARG A 317 -1.09 4.19 18.02
C ARG A 317 0.19 3.74 17.30
N HIS A 318 0.14 3.71 15.96
CA HIS A 318 1.30 3.46 15.11
C HIS A 318 1.38 4.55 14.05
N PRO A 319 2.54 5.21 13.89
CA PRO A 319 2.70 6.30 12.92
C PRO A 319 2.76 5.83 11.46
N LEU A 320 3.00 4.54 11.23
CA LEU A 320 3.25 3.98 9.91
C LEU A 320 2.41 2.72 9.67
N ALA A 321 2.09 2.47 8.41
CA ALA A 321 1.51 1.21 7.92
C ALA A 321 2.62 0.15 7.87
N TRP A 322 2.87 -0.53 8.99
CA TRP A 322 3.96 -1.49 9.14
C TRP A 322 3.90 -2.63 8.13
N ALA A 323 5.05 -3.03 7.61
CA ALA A 323 5.20 -4.23 6.80
C ALA A 323 6.63 -4.80 6.90
N PRO A 324 6.80 -6.13 7.02
CA PRO A 324 8.12 -6.75 6.97
C PRO A 324 8.73 -6.58 5.59
N VAL A 325 9.99 -6.13 5.56
CA VAL A 325 10.71 -5.94 4.30
C VAL A 325 12.09 -6.62 4.34
N SER A 326 12.61 -6.95 3.16
CA SER A 326 14.01 -7.33 3.00
C SER A 326 14.67 -6.47 1.93
N ARG A 327 15.97 -6.20 2.11
CA ARG A 327 16.75 -5.37 1.19
C ARG A 327 17.27 -6.21 0.04
N VAL A 328 16.85 -5.87 -1.18
CA VAL A 328 17.28 -6.52 -2.43
C VAL A 328 18.24 -5.60 -3.16
N THR A 329 19.42 -6.09 -3.49
CA THR A 329 20.34 -5.39 -4.39
C THR A 329 20.16 -5.98 -5.79
N LEU A 330 19.69 -5.16 -6.72
CA LEU A 330 19.50 -5.54 -8.12
C LEU A 330 20.84 -5.64 -8.86
N ALA A 331 20.84 -6.25 -10.04
CA ALA A 331 22.04 -6.33 -10.89
C ALA A 331 22.58 -4.95 -11.31
N SER A 332 21.73 -3.92 -11.33
CA SER A 332 22.09 -2.52 -11.55
C SER A 332 22.85 -1.87 -10.37
N GLY A 333 22.97 -2.56 -9.22
CA GLY A 333 23.44 -1.99 -7.96
C GLY A 333 22.39 -1.21 -7.16
N GLN A 334 21.23 -0.97 -7.72
CA GLN A 334 20.13 -0.31 -7.03
C GLN A 334 19.60 -1.16 -5.88
N GLN A 335 19.39 -0.55 -4.72
CA GLN A 335 18.76 -1.19 -3.56
C GLN A 335 17.26 -0.87 -3.54
N LEU A 336 16.45 -1.92 -3.48
CA LEU A 336 14.99 -1.84 -3.33
C LEU A 336 14.54 -2.71 -2.16
N MET A 337 13.36 -2.43 -1.63
CA MET A 337 12.74 -3.27 -0.61
C MET A 337 11.79 -4.26 -1.25
N PHE A 338 11.82 -5.51 -0.77
CA PHE A 338 10.82 -6.51 -1.06
C PHE A 338 9.87 -6.59 0.14
N PRO A 339 8.57 -6.29 -0.01
CA PRO A 339 7.59 -6.42 1.08
C PRO A 339 7.12 -7.88 1.20
N HIS A 340 7.27 -8.47 2.38
CA HIS A 340 6.87 -9.84 2.68
C HIS A 340 5.39 -9.90 3.10
N LEU A 341 4.47 -9.90 2.14
CA LEU A 341 3.04 -9.80 2.41
C LEU A 341 2.31 -11.15 2.41
N VAL A 342 2.77 -12.12 1.61
CA VAL A 342 2.02 -13.35 1.31
C VAL A 342 2.75 -14.63 1.73
N GLU A 343 4.04 -14.77 1.38
CA GLU A 343 4.78 -16.02 1.51
C GLU A 343 5.01 -16.45 2.96
N ARG A 344 4.95 -15.53 3.93
CA ARG A 344 5.09 -15.79 5.37
C ARG A 344 4.11 -16.84 5.87
N ALA A 345 2.90 -16.82 5.34
CA ALA A 345 1.81 -17.71 5.74
C ALA A 345 1.85 -19.09 5.07
N LYS A 346 2.80 -19.34 4.16
CA LYS A 346 2.84 -20.59 3.40
C LYS A 346 3.38 -21.76 4.24
N PRO A 347 2.86 -22.99 4.03
CA PRO A 347 3.35 -24.18 4.74
C PRO A 347 4.86 -24.37 4.59
N GLY A 348 5.54 -24.66 5.69
CA GLY A 348 6.99 -24.85 5.71
C GLY A 348 7.80 -23.54 5.76
N VAL A 349 7.16 -22.42 6.13
CA VAL A 349 7.80 -21.13 6.38
C VAL A 349 7.52 -20.70 7.81
N ILE A 350 8.56 -20.30 8.56
CA ILE A 350 8.45 -19.73 9.91
C ILE A 350 9.32 -18.50 10.06
N ALA A 351 9.03 -17.67 11.05
CA ALA A 351 9.85 -16.50 11.40
C ALA A 351 10.45 -16.67 12.81
N VAL A 352 11.74 -16.39 12.94
CA VAL A 352 12.45 -16.45 14.23
C VAL A 352 13.28 -15.20 14.45
N LEU A 353 13.45 -14.83 15.72
CA LEU A 353 14.41 -13.83 16.18
C LEU A 353 15.86 -14.40 16.18
N PRO A 354 16.90 -13.57 16.38
CA PRO A 354 18.27 -14.06 16.57
C PRO A 354 18.45 -15.06 17.71
N ASN A 355 17.59 -15.02 18.74
CA ASN A 355 17.55 -16.00 19.82
C ASN A 355 16.94 -17.36 19.44
N GLY A 356 16.63 -17.59 18.17
CA GLY A 356 16.10 -18.86 17.65
C GLY A 356 14.62 -19.11 17.90
N LYS A 357 13.88 -18.21 18.53
CA LYS A 357 12.47 -18.40 18.93
C LYS A 357 11.52 -17.71 17.95
N ARG A 358 10.36 -18.33 17.70
CA ARG A 358 9.20 -17.67 17.07
C ARG A 358 8.67 -16.57 17.99
N PHE A 359 8.05 -15.56 17.42
CA PHE A 359 7.55 -14.39 18.17
C PHE A 359 6.15 -13.95 17.70
N VAL A 360 5.61 -14.58 16.66
CA VAL A 360 4.35 -14.15 16.03
C VAL A 360 3.71 -15.30 15.27
N ASN A 361 2.41 -15.19 15.04
CA ASN A 361 1.73 -15.98 14.00
C ASN A 361 2.11 -15.40 12.62
N GLU A 362 2.88 -16.12 11.84
CA GLU A 362 3.38 -15.66 10.55
C GLU A 362 2.26 -15.45 9.51
N ALA A 363 1.07 -16.02 9.76
CA ALA A 363 -0.10 -15.87 8.89
C ALA A 363 -0.98 -14.66 9.26
N ASP A 364 -0.71 -14.00 10.37
CA ASP A 364 -1.37 -12.74 10.73
C ASP A 364 -0.97 -11.60 9.80
N SER A 365 -1.58 -10.45 9.95
CA SER A 365 -1.32 -9.31 9.08
C SER A 365 0.15 -8.91 9.11
N TYR A 366 0.61 -8.33 8.01
CA TYR A 366 1.98 -7.81 7.93
C TYR A 366 2.21 -6.65 8.92
N HIS A 367 1.15 -5.94 9.31
CA HIS A 367 1.21 -4.88 10.31
C HIS A 367 1.48 -5.47 11.70
N ASP A 368 0.73 -6.49 12.09
CA ASP A 368 0.88 -7.18 13.37
C ASP A 368 2.22 -7.90 13.47
N PHE A 369 2.71 -8.44 12.35
CA PHE A 369 4.03 -9.07 12.30
C PHE A 369 5.14 -8.10 12.73
N ILE A 370 5.14 -6.86 12.22
CA ILE A 370 6.14 -5.87 12.62
C ILE A 370 5.88 -5.31 14.01
N ALA A 371 4.62 -5.10 14.40
CA ALA A 371 4.30 -4.71 15.76
C ALA A 371 4.82 -5.76 16.78
N ALA A 372 4.63 -7.05 16.50
CA ALA A 372 5.16 -8.14 17.32
C ALA A 372 6.70 -8.21 17.29
N LEU A 373 7.35 -8.00 16.14
CA LEU A 373 8.80 -7.93 16.03
C LEU A 373 9.38 -6.83 16.92
N LEU A 374 8.82 -5.63 16.85
CA LEU A 374 9.26 -4.50 17.66
C LEU A 374 9.04 -4.73 19.15
N ALA A 375 7.89 -5.32 19.52
CA ALA A 375 7.59 -5.66 20.92
C ALA A 375 8.48 -6.78 21.49
N ALA A 376 8.89 -7.73 20.65
CA ALA A 376 9.75 -8.86 21.04
C ALA A 376 11.25 -8.54 20.98
N THR A 377 11.65 -7.39 20.45
CA THR A 377 13.05 -6.95 20.40
C THR A 377 13.42 -6.31 21.72
N PRO A 378 14.45 -6.82 22.45
CA PRO A 378 14.94 -6.17 23.67
C PRO A 378 15.39 -4.74 23.41
N ALA A 379 15.26 -3.88 24.43
CA ALA A 379 15.77 -2.50 24.36
C ALA A 379 17.28 -2.49 24.10
N GLY A 380 17.72 -1.69 23.14
CA GLY A 380 19.11 -1.60 22.70
C GLY A 380 19.52 -2.60 21.62
N ASP A 381 18.66 -3.58 21.29
CA ASP A 381 18.93 -4.51 20.19
C ASP A 381 18.38 -3.99 18.86
N THR A 382 19.02 -4.40 17.76
CA THR A 382 18.54 -4.09 16.42
C THR A 382 17.30 -4.91 16.08
N PRO A 383 16.13 -4.30 15.79
CA PRO A 383 14.94 -5.02 15.41
C PRO A 383 15.14 -5.76 14.08
N GLN A 384 15.16 -7.08 14.13
CA GLN A 384 15.30 -7.96 12.96
C GLN A 384 14.77 -9.36 13.25
N ALA A 385 14.37 -10.04 12.20
CA ALA A 385 14.01 -11.45 12.25
C ALA A 385 14.57 -12.19 11.02
N TRP A 386 14.47 -13.50 11.03
CA TRP A 386 14.78 -14.36 9.90
C TRP A 386 13.53 -15.13 9.49
N LEU A 387 13.16 -15.02 8.21
CA LEU A 387 12.12 -15.86 7.62
C LEU A 387 12.77 -17.09 7.03
N LEU A 388 12.44 -18.27 7.56
CA LEU A 388 13.05 -19.56 7.24
C LEU A 388 12.12 -20.40 6.37
N ALA A 389 12.72 -21.16 5.45
CA ALA A 389 12.00 -22.16 4.65
C ALA A 389 12.86 -23.39 4.42
N ASP A 390 12.26 -24.56 4.28
CA ASP A 390 12.93 -25.75 3.79
C ASP A 390 13.00 -25.75 2.25
N ARG A 391 13.72 -26.73 1.68
CA ARG A 391 13.86 -26.89 0.21
C ARG A 391 12.51 -26.98 -0.50
N ARG A 392 11.54 -27.68 0.09
CA ARG A 392 10.22 -27.89 -0.50
C ARG A 392 9.43 -26.59 -0.55
N ALA A 393 9.42 -25.82 0.55
CA ALA A 393 8.72 -24.53 0.63
C ALA A 393 9.36 -23.51 -0.32
N LEU A 394 10.70 -23.39 -0.35
CA LEU A 394 11.40 -22.51 -1.29
C LEU A 394 11.05 -22.84 -2.75
N ARG A 395 11.08 -24.14 -3.13
CA ARG A 395 10.76 -24.56 -4.50
C ARG A 395 9.32 -24.27 -4.88
N ARG A 396 8.39 -24.33 -3.93
CA ARG A 396 6.96 -24.15 -4.19
C ARG A 396 6.53 -22.69 -4.17
N TYR A 397 6.97 -21.92 -3.20
CA TYR A 397 6.45 -20.57 -2.93
C TYR A 397 7.49 -19.48 -3.15
N GLY A 398 8.77 -19.83 -3.21
CA GLY A 398 9.87 -18.88 -3.11
C GLY A 398 10.08 -18.45 -1.66
N LEU A 399 11.03 -17.52 -1.46
CA LEU A 399 11.28 -16.87 -0.18
C LEU A 399 11.75 -15.43 -0.46
N GLY A 400 10.89 -14.45 -0.21
CA GLY A 400 11.12 -13.08 -0.61
C GLY A 400 11.36 -12.95 -2.12
N HIS A 401 12.44 -12.28 -2.49
CA HIS A 401 12.78 -12.09 -3.91
C HIS A 401 13.36 -13.35 -4.58
N ALA A 402 13.74 -14.37 -3.81
CA ALA A 402 14.10 -15.68 -4.35
C ALA A 402 12.85 -16.42 -4.85
N ARG A 403 12.66 -16.43 -6.16
CA ARG A 403 11.47 -16.95 -6.85
C ARG A 403 11.35 -18.47 -6.71
N PRO A 404 10.12 -19.02 -6.78
CA PRO A 404 9.90 -20.46 -6.78
C PRO A 404 10.47 -21.12 -8.05
N PHE A 405 10.58 -22.46 -8.03
CA PHE A 405 10.95 -23.23 -9.22
C PHE A 405 10.08 -22.86 -10.43
N PRO A 406 10.62 -22.70 -11.65
CA PRO A 406 11.94 -23.16 -12.12
C PRO A 406 13.12 -22.20 -11.92
N PHE A 407 12.97 -21.08 -11.22
CA PHE A 407 14.07 -20.17 -10.96
C PHE A 407 15.05 -20.78 -9.93
N THR A 408 16.36 -20.59 -10.19
CA THR A 408 17.40 -21.06 -9.28
C THR A 408 17.74 -19.96 -8.25
N PRO A 409 17.98 -20.31 -6.98
CA PRO A 409 18.32 -19.33 -5.95
C PRO A 409 19.80 -18.87 -6.01
N THR A 410 20.60 -19.39 -6.94
CA THR A 410 22.08 -19.22 -6.98
C THR A 410 22.54 -17.77 -6.98
N ALA A 411 21.84 -16.89 -7.72
CA ALA A 411 22.17 -15.47 -7.73
C ALA A 411 21.99 -14.83 -6.35
N TRP A 412 20.91 -15.17 -5.65
CA TRP A 412 20.58 -14.61 -4.33
C TRP A 412 21.46 -15.17 -3.21
N LEU A 413 21.94 -16.40 -3.35
CA LEU A 413 22.96 -16.97 -2.47
C LEU A 413 24.30 -16.22 -2.62
N ARG A 414 24.71 -15.91 -3.86
CA ARG A 414 25.96 -15.17 -4.12
C ARG A 414 25.95 -13.73 -3.62
N THR A 415 24.78 -13.06 -3.68
CA THR A 415 24.64 -11.70 -3.16
C THR A 415 24.49 -11.63 -1.64
N GLY A 416 24.34 -12.77 -0.96
CA GLY A 416 24.05 -12.81 0.48
C GLY A 416 22.60 -12.43 0.85
N TYR A 417 21.73 -12.19 -0.13
CA TYR A 417 20.31 -11.95 0.12
C TYR A 417 19.63 -13.16 0.74
N LEU A 418 19.92 -14.35 0.22
CA LEU A 418 19.42 -15.63 0.72
C LEU A 418 20.58 -16.38 1.40
N GLN A 419 20.39 -16.80 2.64
CA GLN A 419 21.28 -17.67 3.36
C GLN A 419 20.89 -19.13 3.15
N ARG A 420 21.85 -20.07 3.26
CA ARG A 420 21.61 -21.51 3.08
C ARG A 420 22.43 -22.33 4.06
N GLY A 421 21.83 -23.34 4.67
CA GLY A 421 22.51 -24.40 5.42
C GLY A 421 21.98 -25.77 5.00
N ASN A 422 22.85 -26.78 4.92
CA ASN A 422 22.39 -28.14 4.66
C ASN A 422 21.67 -28.72 5.90
N THR A 423 22.02 -28.21 7.07
CA THR A 423 21.38 -28.47 8.36
C THR A 423 20.89 -27.19 8.98
N LEU A 424 20.01 -27.27 9.99
CA LEU A 424 19.55 -26.12 10.77
C LEU A 424 20.72 -25.45 11.51
N ALA A 425 21.69 -26.24 12.02
CA ALA A 425 22.85 -25.72 12.72
C ALA A 425 23.77 -24.90 11.77
N GLU A 426 23.97 -25.36 10.53
CA GLU A 426 24.68 -24.58 9.52
C GLU A 426 23.98 -23.28 9.18
N LEU A 427 22.65 -23.32 9.00
CA LEU A 427 21.85 -22.13 8.73
C LEU A 427 21.90 -21.15 9.91
N ALA A 428 21.77 -21.64 11.14
CA ALA A 428 21.84 -20.82 12.35
C ALA A 428 23.16 -20.07 12.46
N LYS A 429 24.28 -20.75 12.17
CA LYS A 429 25.61 -20.14 12.13
C LYS A 429 25.72 -19.03 11.08
N GLN A 430 25.17 -19.25 9.88
CA GLN A 430 25.15 -18.25 8.79
C GLN A 430 24.35 -16.99 9.14
N CYS A 431 23.27 -17.19 9.89
CA CYS A 431 22.32 -16.14 10.26
C CYS A 431 22.60 -15.51 11.63
N ALA A 432 23.61 -15.96 12.35
CA ALA A 432 23.85 -15.59 13.75
C ALA A 432 22.63 -15.82 14.64
N ILE A 433 21.99 -16.99 14.49
CA ILE A 433 20.85 -17.45 15.30
C ILE A 433 21.37 -18.47 16.33
N ASP A 434 20.78 -18.50 17.53
CA ASP A 434 21.02 -19.56 18.50
C ASP A 434 20.62 -20.93 17.90
N ALA A 435 21.60 -21.82 17.70
CA ALA A 435 21.41 -23.07 16.99
C ALA A 435 20.54 -24.07 17.78
N ASN A 436 20.69 -24.11 19.11
CA ASN A 436 19.95 -25.04 19.97
C ASN A 436 18.48 -24.60 20.06
N ALA A 437 18.25 -23.31 20.35
CA ALA A 437 16.91 -22.77 20.40
C ALA A 437 16.19 -22.86 19.04
N LEU A 438 16.91 -22.68 17.91
CA LEU A 438 16.34 -22.89 16.58
C LEU A 438 15.92 -24.35 16.35
N ALA A 439 16.74 -25.33 16.74
CA ALA A 439 16.41 -26.73 16.60
C ALA A 439 15.15 -27.10 17.41
N GLU A 440 15.07 -26.67 18.66
CA GLU A 440 13.90 -26.86 19.52
C GLU A 440 12.65 -26.19 18.92
N THR A 441 12.78 -24.97 18.42
CA THR A 441 11.69 -24.23 17.77
C THR A 441 11.14 -24.97 16.55
N VAL A 442 12.04 -25.47 15.68
CA VAL A 442 11.63 -26.20 14.46
C VAL A 442 11.01 -27.55 14.82
N GLU A 443 11.56 -28.27 15.79
CA GLU A 443 10.98 -29.54 16.26
C GLU A 443 9.57 -29.33 16.81
N ARG A 444 9.38 -28.35 17.69
CA ARG A 444 8.10 -27.98 18.25
C ARG A 444 7.09 -27.58 17.16
N PHE A 445 7.50 -26.73 16.22
CA PHE A 445 6.65 -26.34 15.09
C PHE A 445 6.29 -27.53 14.20
N ASN A 446 7.23 -28.46 13.95
CA ASN A 446 6.97 -29.67 13.18
C ASN A 446 5.95 -30.59 13.85
N HIS A 447 5.96 -30.63 15.19
CA HIS A 447 4.94 -31.32 15.96
C HIS A 447 3.55 -30.69 15.73
N PHE A 448 3.43 -29.36 15.84
CA PHE A 448 2.19 -28.63 15.55
C PHE A 448 1.71 -28.84 14.12
N ALA A 449 2.62 -28.76 13.14
CA ALA A 449 2.28 -29.00 11.74
C ALA A 449 1.77 -30.43 11.49
N SER A 450 2.23 -31.42 12.26
CA SER A 450 1.77 -32.81 12.18
C SER A 450 0.41 -33.01 12.90
N ALA A 451 0.19 -32.29 14.00
CA ALA A 451 -1.07 -32.27 14.73
C ALA A 451 -2.17 -31.45 14.03
N GLY A 452 -1.77 -30.52 13.13
CA GLY A 452 -2.69 -29.61 12.43
C GLY A 452 -3.11 -28.38 13.25
N GLU A 453 -2.47 -28.15 14.41
CA GLU A 453 -2.79 -27.04 15.32
C GLU A 453 -1.51 -26.40 15.88
N ASP A 454 -1.41 -25.07 15.79
CA ASP A 454 -0.33 -24.26 16.38
C ASP A 454 -0.81 -23.70 17.73
N VAL A 455 -0.46 -24.38 18.81
CA VAL A 455 -0.89 -23.97 20.17
C VAL A 455 -0.13 -22.75 20.69
N ASP A 456 0.99 -22.36 20.09
CA ASP A 456 1.79 -21.21 20.53
C ASP A 456 1.23 -19.88 20.01
N PHE A 457 0.83 -19.85 18.73
CA PHE A 457 0.40 -18.62 18.06
C PHE A 457 -0.92 -18.77 17.30
N HIS A 458 -1.60 -19.91 17.38
CA HIS A 458 -2.89 -20.18 16.73
C HIS A 458 -2.89 -19.97 15.21
N ARG A 459 -1.75 -20.21 14.55
CA ARG A 459 -1.60 -20.05 13.12
C ARG A 459 -2.54 -20.98 12.35
N GLY A 460 -3.38 -20.39 11.50
CA GLY A 460 -4.41 -21.11 10.74
C GLY A 460 -5.81 -21.05 11.36
N ALA A 461 -5.96 -20.48 12.56
CA ALA A 461 -7.25 -20.44 13.25
C ALA A 461 -8.23 -19.45 12.62
N SER A 462 -7.76 -18.28 12.16
CA SER A 462 -8.62 -17.25 11.58
C SER A 462 -8.94 -17.49 10.09
N ALA A 463 -10.03 -16.91 9.60
CA ALA A 463 -10.38 -16.92 8.17
C ALA A 463 -9.28 -16.25 7.33
N TYR A 464 -8.71 -15.14 7.84
CA TYR A 464 -7.61 -14.45 7.17
C TYR A 464 -6.37 -15.33 7.07
N ASN A 465 -5.96 -16.01 8.16
CA ASN A 465 -4.82 -16.92 8.13
C ASN A 465 -4.99 -18.00 7.05
N ARG A 466 -6.17 -18.64 7.01
CA ARG A 466 -6.47 -19.67 6.01
C ARG A 466 -6.44 -19.12 4.59
N ALA A 467 -6.97 -17.92 4.37
CA ALA A 467 -6.94 -17.27 3.04
C ALA A 467 -5.51 -16.98 2.57
N GLN A 468 -4.55 -16.72 3.48
CA GLN A 468 -3.13 -16.52 3.15
C GLN A 468 -2.38 -17.84 2.90
N GLY A 469 -2.92 -18.98 3.32
CA GLY A 469 -2.31 -20.30 3.16
C GLY A 469 -2.25 -20.81 1.72
N ASP A 470 -1.95 -22.08 1.57
CA ASP A 470 -2.04 -22.81 0.30
C ASP A 470 -3.22 -23.78 0.41
N HIS A 471 -4.27 -23.58 -0.38
CA HIS A 471 -5.54 -24.30 -0.22
C HIS A 471 -6.07 -24.29 1.24
N GLN A 472 -6.01 -23.12 1.86
CA GLN A 472 -6.39 -22.86 3.27
C GLN A 472 -5.48 -23.51 4.33
N VAL A 473 -4.39 -24.16 3.92
CA VAL A 473 -3.40 -24.76 4.83
C VAL A 473 -2.25 -23.77 5.05
N THR A 474 -1.92 -23.45 6.29
CA THR A 474 -0.82 -22.59 6.70
C THR A 474 0.31 -23.36 7.39
N LEU A 475 0.00 -24.50 7.99
CA LEU A 475 0.96 -25.35 8.69
C LEU A 475 1.59 -26.36 7.74
N GLY A 476 2.89 -26.55 7.87
CA GLY A 476 3.65 -27.53 7.13
C GLY A 476 5.05 -27.66 7.72
N PRO A 477 5.56 -28.91 7.93
CA PRO A 477 6.82 -29.10 8.62
C PRO A 477 8.03 -28.63 7.80
N LEU A 478 9.08 -28.17 8.50
CA LEU A 478 10.41 -27.88 7.96
C LEU A 478 11.30 -29.11 8.19
N ARG A 479 11.39 -30.01 7.22
CA ARG A 479 12.12 -31.29 7.36
C ARG A 479 13.16 -31.56 6.28
N GLU A 480 13.03 -30.93 5.11
CA GLU A 480 13.84 -31.23 3.95
C GLU A 480 14.94 -30.19 3.70
N GLY A 481 16.15 -30.48 4.19
CA GLY A 481 17.32 -29.65 3.82
C GLY A 481 17.63 -29.66 2.31
N PRO A 482 18.39 -28.69 1.80
CA PRO A 482 18.91 -27.54 2.52
C PRO A 482 17.81 -26.58 2.99
N PHE A 483 18.10 -25.93 4.12
CA PHE A 483 17.27 -24.87 4.69
C PHE A 483 17.76 -23.51 4.22
N TYR A 484 16.83 -22.54 4.16
CA TYR A 484 17.10 -21.19 3.65
C TYR A 484 16.53 -20.14 4.60
N ALA A 485 17.15 -18.96 4.61
CA ALA A 485 16.67 -17.83 5.37
C ALA A 485 16.84 -16.51 4.63
N VAL A 486 15.88 -15.60 4.83
CA VAL A 486 15.96 -14.20 4.41
C VAL A 486 15.82 -13.30 5.62
N ARG A 487 16.67 -12.28 5.73
CA ARG A 487 16.63 -11.29 6.80
C ARG A 487 15.44 -10.37 6.64
N ILE A 488 14.63 -10.24 7.70
CA ILE A 488 13.47 -9.35 7.79
C ILE A 488 13.84 -8.14 8.63
N LEU A 489 13.48 -6.97 8.11
CA LEU A 489 13.69 -5.67 8.73
C LEU A 489 12.35 -5.00 8.99
N PRO A 490 12.24 -4.14 10.02
CA PRO A 490 11.05 -3.32 10.23
C PRO A 490 10.88 -2.33 9.07
N GLY A 491 9.73 -2.36 8.45
CA GLY A 491 9.43 -1.52 7.31
C GLY A 491 7.98 -1.05 7.28
N SER A 492 7.65 -0.33 6.19
CA SER A 492 6.30 0.19 5.97
C SER A 492 5.90 0.21 4.50
N LEU A 493 4.59 0.26 4.26
CA LEU A 493 3.99 0.51 2.95
C LEU A 493 3.62 1.99 2.75
N GLY A 494 3.67 2.79 3.82
CA GLY A 494 3.32 4.21 3.84
C GLY A 494 3.21 4.71 5.27
N THR A 495 2.66 5.91 5.45
CA THR A 495 2.51 6.57 6.75
C THR A 495 1.05 6.66 7.15
N PHE A 496 0.78 6.62 8.47
CA PHE A 496 -0.51 6.89 9.08
C PHE A 496 -0.55 8.28 9.71
N SER A 497 0.53 8.71 10.36
CA SER A 497 0.65 10.09 10.79
C SER A 497 0.67 11.02 9.59
N GLY A 498 0.02 12.17 9.72
CA GLY A 498 -0.15 13.16 8.69
C GLY A 498 -0.70 14.46 9.27
N LEU A 499 -1.19 15.37 8.42
CA LEU A 499 -1.83 16.60 8.85
C LEU A 499 -3.19 16.31 9.50
N GLN A 500 -3.51 17.01 10.57
CA GLN A 500 -4.84 16.99 11.18
C GLN A 500 -5.83 17.64 10.21
N THR A 501 -6.98 16.98 10.05
CA THR A 501 -8.06 17.45 9.18
C THR A 501 -9.41 17.24 9.83
N ASP A 502 -10.40 18.00 9.38
CA ASP A 502 -11.79 17.75 9.68
C ASP A 502 -12.41 16.66 8.77
N GLU A 503 -13.71 16.40 8.92
CA GLU A 503 -14.48 15.43 8.15
C GLU A 503 -14.61 15.76 6.65
N HIS A 504 -14.24 16.99 6.26
CA HIS A 504 -14.17 17.45 4.86
C HIS A 504 -12.75 17.46 4.30
N ALA A 505 -11.79 16.87 5.02
CA ALA A 505 -10.35 16.86 4.70
C ALA A 505 -9.70 18.26 4.62
N ARG A 506 -10.29 19.29 5.25
CA ARG A 506 -9.67 20.61 5.38
C ARG A 506 -8.60 20.54 6.45
N VAL A 507 -7.40 21.06 6.16
CA VAL A 507 -6.28 21.07 7.11
C VAL A 507 -6.60 22.00 8.28
N LEU A 508 -6.33 21.53 9.50
CA LEU A 508 -6.60 22.28 10.74
C LEU A 508 -5.33 22.98 11.25
N ASP A 509 -5.51 24.19 11.76
CA ASP A 509 -4.49 24.95 12.47
C ASP A 509 -4.40 24.57 13.96
N GLU A 510 -3.57 25.28 14.74
CA GLU A 510 -3.39 25.02 16.18
C GLU A 510 -4.65 25.31 17.00
N GLN A 511 -5.56 26.15 16.51
CA GLN A 511 -6.86 26.44 17.12
C GLN A 511 -7.94 25.43 16.69
N GLN A 512 -7.57 24.38 15.94
CA GLN A 512 -8.48 23.38 15.35
C GLN A 512 -9.49 24.01 14.37
N LEU A 513 -9.13 25.12 13.73
CA LEU A 513 -9.93 25.76 12.70
C LEU A 513 -9.39 25.38 11.31
N PRO A 514 -10.29 25.19 10.32
CA PRO A 514 -9.87 24.88 8.96
C PRO A 514 -9.10 26.03 8.30
N ILE A 515 -7.92 25.75 7.75
CA ILE A 515 -7.17 26.70 6.92
C ILE A 515 -7.89 26.83 5.57
N PRO A 516 -8.45 28.03 5.23
CA PRO A 516 -9.21 28.19 4.01
C PRO A 516 -8.38 27.90 2.75
N GLY A 517 -8.97 27.17 1.80
CA GLY A 517 -8.31 26.81 0.55
C GLY A 517 -7.29 25.67 0.63
N LEU A 518 -7.06 25.06 1.80
CA LEU A 518 -6.09 23.97 1.97
C LEU A 518 -6.75 22.67 2.41
N TYR A 519 -6.47 21.59 1.67
CA TYR A 519 -6.95 20.22 1.92
C TYR A 519 -5.78 19.25 1.96
N ALA A 520 -5.90 18.20 2.78
CA ALA A 520 -4.95 17.08 2.78
C ALA A 520 -5.71 15.75 2.72
N ILE A 521 -5.28 14.85 1.85
CA ILE A 521 -5.91 13.54 1.61
C ILE A 521 -4.85 12.43 1.50
N GLY A 522 -5.28 11.18 1.66
CA GLY A 522 -4.37 10.03 1.63
C GLY A 522 -3.38 10.07 2.79
N ASN A 523 -2.11 9.78 2.52
CA ASN A 523 -1.08 9.73 3.58
C ASN A 523 -0.56 11.11 4.01
N ASP A 524 -0.95 12.19 3.36
CA ASP A 524 -0.70 13.54 3.87
C ASP A 524 -1.71 13.94 4.96
N MET A 525 -2.88 13.29 4.99
CA MET A 525 -3.89 13.38 6.03
C MET A 525 -3.59 12.34 7.12
N SER A 526 -3.74 12.70 8.39
CA SER A 526 -3.72 11.76 9.51
C SER A 526 -4.77 10.68 9.32
N SER A 527 -4.36 9.41 9.37
CA SER A 527 -5.19 8.26 9.06
C SER A 527 -6.44 8.18 9.94
N VAL A 528 -7.60 7.99 9.33
CA VAL A 528 -8.86 7.73 10.04
C VAL A 528 -8.86 6.40 10.79
N MET A 529 -7.90 5.51 10.48
CA MET A 529 -7.68 4.26 11.22
C MET A 529 -6.80 4.46 12.46
N ARG A 530 -6.37 5.67 12.76
CA ARG A 530 -5.66 6.05 13.99
C ARG A 530 -4.44 5.17 14.33
N GLY A 531 -3.78 4.61 13.31
CA GLY A 531 -2.61 3.73 13.49
C GLY A 531 -2.95 2.25 13.61
N TYR A 532 -4.21 1.86 13.44
CA TYR A 532 -4.64 0.45 13.38
C TYR A 532 -4.70 -0.04 11.94
N TYR A 533 -4.63 -1.35 11.75
CA TYR A 533 -4.66 -1.97 10.41
C TYR A 533 -5.66 -3.12 10.35
N PRO A 534 -6.97 -2.85 10.40
CA PRO A 534 -8.00 -3.89 10.53
C PRO A 534 -8.19 -4.77 9.28
N SER A 535 -7.82 -4.28 8.08
CA SER A 535 -8.03 -5.07 6.84
C SER A 535 -7.17 -4.58 5.68
N GLY A 536 -7.06 -5.41 4.63
CA GLY A 536 -6.36 -5.05 3.40
C GLY A 536 -7.10 -3.99 2.59
N GLY A 537 -6.44 -2.83 2.35
CA GLY A 537 -7.03 -1.72 1.59
C GLY A 537 -7.50 -0.54 2.44
N ILE A 538 -7.24 -0.55 3.75
CA ILE A 538 -7.60 0.55 4.69
C ILE A 538 -6.82 1.84 4.45
N THR A 539 -5.82 1.82 3.61
CA THR A 539 -5.10 3.02 3.16
C THR A 539 -5.75 3.62 1.92
N LEU A 540 -5.96 2.83 0.85
CA LEU A 540 -6.54 3.32 -0.40
C LEU A 540 -8.05 3.58 -0.31
N GLY A 541 -8.79 2.81 0.49
CA GLY A 541 -10.22 3.00 0.69
C GLY A 541 -10.55 4.41 1.20
N PRO A 542 -10.10 4.79 2.40
CA PRO A 542 -10.28 6.14 2.91
C PRO A 542 -9.65 7.21 2.00
N ALA A 543 -8.44 6.96 1.47
CA ALA A 543 -7.74 7.91 0.61
C ALA A 543 -8.57 8.31 -0.62
N MET A 544 -9.14 7.35 -1.34
CA MET A 544 -9.99 7.64 -2.50
C MET A 544 -11.35 8.22 -2.10
N THR A 545 -11.90 7.81 -0.94
CA THR A 545 -13.15 8.35 -0.43
C THR A 545 -13.03 9.85 -0.11
N PHE A 546 -11.97 10.25 0.62
CA PHE A 546 -11.74 11.67 0.88
C PHE A 546 -11.35 12.44 -0.37
N GLY A 547 -10.62 11.83 -1.33
CA GLY A 547 -10.39 12.42 -2.64
C GLY A 547 -11.70 12.70 -3.39
N TYR A 548 -12.63 11.74 -3.37
CA TYR A 548 -13.97 11.91 -3.94
C TYR A 548 -14.75 13.03 -3.25
N LEU A 549 -14.77 13.07 -1.92
CA LEU A 549 -15.50 14.09 -1.15
C LEU A 549 -14.95 15.49 -1.41
N VAL A 550 -13.63 15.67 -1.38
CA VAL A 550 -12.98 16.95 -1.70
C VAL A 550 -13.31 17.37 -3.12
N GLY A 551 -13.14 16.47 -4.09
CA GLY A 551 -13.46 16.77 -5.49
C GLY A 551 -14.93 17.15 -5.71
N LYS A 552 -15.86 16.48 -5.03
CA LYS A 552 -17.30 16.76 -5.07
C LYS A 552 -17.64 18.12 -4.44
N GLY A 553 -16.93 18.52 -3.37
CA GLY A 553 -17.11 19.79 -2.67
C GLY A 553 -16.49 21.00 -3.40
N LEU A 554 -15.50 20.77 -4.26
CA LEU A 554 -14.78 21.81 -5.01
C LEU A 554 -15.35 22.02 -6.43
N THR A 555 -16.65 22.18 -6.50
CA THR A 555 -17.34 22.51 -7.77
C THR A 555 -17.04 23.95 -8.19
N LYS A 556 -17.17 24.23 -9.48
CA LYS A 556 -17.14 25.61 -9.97
C LYS A 556 -18.17 26.42 -9.19
N LYS A 557 -17.71 27.41 -8.40
CA LYS A 557 -18.63 28.39 -7.78
C LYS A 557 -19.39 29.07 -8.93
N THR A 558 -20.60 28.65 -9.20
CA THR A 558 -21.54 29.42 -10.01
C THR A 558 -21.63 30.76 -9.32
N ASN A 559 -21.25 31.85 -10.00
CA ASN A 559 -21.51 33.21 -9.58
C ASN A 559 -23.05 33.40 -9.49
N ILE A 560 -23.64 32.99 -8.40
CA ILE A 560 -24.98 33.40 -7.99
C ILE A 560 -24.80 34.63 -7.11
N ASN A 561 -24.34 35.70 -7.72
CA ASN A 561 -24.51 37.06 -7.19
C ASN A 561 -24.37 38.04 -8.34
N ASN A 562 -25.35 38.08 -9.19
CA ASN A 562 -25.70 39.26 -9.98
C ASN A 562 -27.14 39.03 -10.50
N ASN A 563 -28.11 39.38 -9.70
CA ASN A 563 -29.43 39.89 -10.07
C ASN A 563 -30.32 39.91 -8.84
N ILE A 564 -30.09 40.86 -7.95
CA ILE A 564 -31.16 41.50 -7.15
C ILE A 564 -30.84 42.99 -7.23
N THR A 565 -31.43 43.64 -8.21
CA THR A 565 -31.80 45.05 -8.17
C THR A 565 -33.29 45.14 -7.89
#